data_924853c53a6e82ddedba1ed7337f841d
#
_entry.id   924853c53a6e82ddedba1ed7337f841d
#
_cell.length_a   1.000
_cell.length_b   1.000
_cell.length_c   1.000
_cell.angle_alpha   90.00
_cell.angle_beta   90.00
_cell.angle_gamma   90.00
#
_symmetry.space_group_name_H-M   'P 1'
#
loop_
_entity.id
_entity.type
_entity.pdbx_description
1 polymer ?
#
loop_
_entity_poly.entity_id
_entity_poly.type
_entity_poly.pdbx_seq_one_letter_code
_entity_poly.pdbx_strand_id
1 'polypeptide(L)'
;MDYKKKLKTRLNTAIIMISVGIIFTVSSIFADSEMASTFGAVFLVMGIARVVQYKRLLNDPEEMRRREIVETDERNVMLWTKARSLAFVIYIIALGIAVIVLQLMEMPQAANIVSWCLMGFVVIYWICYFIIVKKN
;
A
#
# COMPACT_ATOMS: atom_id res chain seq x y z
N MET A 1 -12.61 -19.44 4.75
CA MET A 1 -12.90 -18.15 5.41
C MET A 1 -13.93 -17.44 4.56
N ASP A 2 -15.08 -17.06 5.11
CA ASP A 2 -16.20 -16.51 4.36
C ASP A 2 -15.77 -15.21 3.64
N TYR A 3 -15.94 -15.16 2.31
CA TYR A 3 -15.52 -14.02 1.48
C TYR A 3 -16.13 -12.69 1.96
N LYS A 4 -17.35 -12.76 2.46
CA LYS A 4 -18.05 -11.65 3.09
C LYS A 4 -17.32 -11.09 4.31
N LYS A 5 -16.70 -11.96 5.13
CA LYS A 5 -15.88 -11.57 6.28
C LYS A 5 -14.59 -10.87 5.83
N LYS A 6 -13.95 -11.40 4.79
CA LYS A 6 -12.76 -10.80 4.15
C LYS A 6 -13.07 -9.39 3.59
N LEU A 7 -14.24 -9.22 2.99
CA LEU A 7 -14.67 -7.94 2.44
C LEU A 7 -14.93 -6.90 3.54
N LYS A 8 -15.54 -7.30 4.67
CA LYS A 8 -15.72 -6.43 5.85
C LYS A 8 -14.38 -5.97 6.45
N THR A 9 -13.41 -6.88 6.54
CA THR A 9 -12.06 -6.52 7.00
C THR A 9 -11.40 -5.50 6.06
N ARG A 10 -11.54 -5.67 4.76
CA ARG A 10 -11.04 -4.70 3.76
C ARG A 10 -11.75 -3.34 3.85
N LEU A 11 -13.05 -3.35 4.14
CA LEU A 11 -13.80 -2.11 4.40
C LEU A 11 -13.26 -1.37 5.62
N ASN A 12 -13.00 -2.10 6.73
CA ASN A 12 -12.40 -1.50 7.92
C ASN A 12 -11.01 -0.90 7.63
N THR A 13 -10.18 -1.60 6.84
CA THR A 13 -8.88 -1.07 6.40
C THR A 13 -9.05 0.22 5.58
N ALA A 14 -10.05 0.30 4.71
CA ALA A 14 -10.33 1.50 3.94
C ALA A 14 -10.76 2.68 4.83
N ILE A 15 -11.53 2.41 5.90
CA ILE A 15 -11.91 3.42 6.89
C ILE A 15 -10.67 3.92 7.65
N ILE A 16 -9.77 3.03 8.04
CA ILE A 16 -8.50 3.40 8.67
C ILE A 16 -7.67 4.30 7.74
N MET A 17 -7.63 3.99 6.44
CA MET A 17 -6.94 4.85 5.46
C MET A 17 -7.52 6.26 5.40
N ILE A 18 -8.85 6.40 5.48
CA ILE A 18 -9.51 7.72 5.54
C ILE A 18 -9.11 8.45 6.82
N SER A 19 -9.13 7.78 7.97
CA SER A 19 -8.72 8.38 9.25
C SER A 19 -7.28 8.88 9.21
N VAL A 20 -6.36 8.09 8.65
CA VAL A 20 -4.97 8.50 8.45
C VAL A 20 -4.88 9.69 7.51
N GLY A 21 -5.63 9.68 6.40
CA GLY A 21 -5.71 10.81 5.46
C GLY A 21 -6.17 12.10 6.12
N ILE A 22 -7.18 12.04 6.99
CA ILE A 22 -7.66 13.20 7.77
C ILE A 22 -6.55 13.72 8.70
N ILE A 23 -5.87 12.82 9.41
CA ILE A 23 -4.77 13.20 10.32
C ILE A 23 -3.66 13.93 9.55
N PHE A 24 -3.25 13.42 8.39
CA PHE A 24 -2.23 14.07 7.56
C PHE A 24 -2.68 15.43 7.04
N THR A 25 -3.94 15.55 6.60
CA THR A 25 -4.49 16.83 6.13
C THR A 25 -4.58 17.85 7.26
N VAL A 26 -5.00 17.45 8.46
CA VAL A 26 -5.03 18.35 9.62
C VAL A 26 -3.62 18.74 10.04
N SER A 27 -2.68 17.78 10.09
CA SER A 27 -1.28 18.06 10.43
C SER A 27 -0.61 19.02 9.43
N SER A 28 -1.00 19.00 8.15
CA SER A 28 -0.45 19.92 7.14
C SER A 28 -0.81 21.37 7.41
N ILE A 29 -1.97 21.64 8.01
CA ILE A 29 -2.41 22.99 8.36
C ILE A 29 -1.54 23.55 9.50
N PHE A 30 -1.15 22.69 10.46
CA PHE A 30 -0.32 23.12 11.60
C PHE A 30 1.18 23.21 11.26
N ALA A 31 1.65 22.37 10.34
CA ALA A 31 3.07 22.29 9.97
C ALA A 31 3.44 23.07 8.71
N ASP A 32 2.46 23.71 8.07
CA ASP A 32 2.60 24.45 6.79
C ASP A 32 3.35 23.62 5.73
N SER A 33 3.04 22.32 5.67
CA SER A 33 3.74 21.36 4.84
C SER A 33 2.89 20.91 3.65
N GLU A 34 3.27 21.35 2.46
CA GLU A 34 2.61 20.94 1.20
C GLU A 34 2.67 19.42 0.98
N MET A 35 3.76 18.77 1.38
CA MET A 35 3.89 17.31 1.28
C MET A 35 2.85 16.58 2.14
N ALA A 36 2.64 17.00 3.39
CA ALA A 36 1.66 16.39 4.27
C ALA A 36 0.24 16.54 3.71
N SER A 37 -0.08 17.69 3.11
CA SER A 37 -1.35 17.95 2.42
C SER A 37 -1.56 17.00 1.24
N THR A 38 -0.55 16.85 0.39
CA THR A 38 -0.61 15.96 -0.78
C THR A 38 -0.82 14.50 -0.38
N PHE A 39 -0.07 13.99 0.61
CA PHE A 39 -0.26 12.63 1.12
C PHE A 39 -1.65 12.46 1.75
N GLY A 40 -2.12 13.42 2.53
CA GLY A 40 -3.45 13.43 3.11
C GLY A 40 -4.54 13.31 2.04
N ALA A 41 -4.46 14.11 0.98
CA ALA A 41 -5.41 14.08 -0.14
C ALA A 41 -5.40 12.72 -0.85
N VAL A 42 -4.23 12.15 -1.14
CA VAL A 42 -4.11 10.83 -1.78
C VAL A 42 -4.76 9.73 -0.92
N PHE A 43 -4.48 9.70 0.39
CA PHE A 43 -5.09 8.72 1.29
C PHE A 43 -6.60 8.87 1.39
N LEU A 44 -7.11 10.11 1.41
CA LEU A 44 -8.54 10.39 1.43
C LEU A 44 -9.22 9.87 0.16
N VAL A 45 -8.71 10.26 -1.00
CA VAL A 45 -9.28 9.84 -2.30
C VAL A 45 -9.27 8.32 -2.44
N MET A 46 -8.13 7.67 -2.15
CA MET A 46 -8.04 6.21 -2.21
C MET A 46 -8.94 5.52 -1.19
N GLY A 47 -9.02 6.04 0.03
CA GLY A 47 -9.87 5.50 1.08
C GLY A 47 -11.35 5.58 0.72
N ILE A 48 -11.82 6.74 0.27
CA ILE A 48 -13.20 6.95 -0.16
C ILE A 48 -13.56 6.05 -1.35
N ALA A 49 -12.71 6.01 -2.38
CA ALA A 49 -12.92 5.15 -3.55
C ALA A 49 -13.07 3.67 -3.15
N ARG A 50 -12.23 3.19 -2.23
CA ARG A 50 -12.33 1.81 -1.71
C ARG A 50 -13.57 1.58 -0.88
N VAL A 51 -13.99 2.51 -0.02
CA VAL A 51 -15.22 2.37 0.76
C VAL A 51 -16.44 2.27 -0.16
N VAL A 52 -16.53 3.14 -1.18
CA VAL A 52 -17.61 3.10 -2.16
C VAL A 52 -17.62 1.76 -2.91
N GLN A 53 -16.44 1.30 -3.37
CA GLN A 53 -16.29 0.03 -4.08
C GLN A 53 -16.72 -1.16 -3.22
N TYR A 54 -16.27 -1.24 -1.95
CA TYR A 54 -16.60 -2.36 -1.06
C TYR A 54 -18.07 -2.34 -0.61
N LYS A 55 -18.66 -1.15 -0.38
CA LYS A 55 -20.08 -1.04 -0.10
C LYS A 55 -20.92 -1.50 -1.28
N ARG A 56 -20.57 -1.09 -2.50
CA ARG A 56 -21.28 -1.54 -3.71
C ARG A 56 -21.20 -3.06 -3.84
N LEU A 57 -20.02 -3.64 -3.61
CA LEU A 57 -19.81 -5.08 -3.68
C LEU A 57 -20.58 -5.87 -2.63
N LEU A 58 -20.75 -5.31 -1.42
CA LEU A 58 -21.54 -5.92 -0.36
C LEU A 58 -23.04 -5.90 -0.65
N ASN A 59 -23.51 -4.95 -1.46
CA ASN A 59 -24.91 -4.79 -1.83
C ASN A 59 -25.29 -5.60 -3.09
N ASP A 60 -24.31 -6.06 -3.87
CA ASP A 60 -24.52 -6.86 -5.07
C ASP A 60 -23.96 -8.29 -4.90
N PRO A 61 -24.83 -9.28 -4.62
CA PRO A 61 -24.40 -10.65 -4.39
C PRO A 61 -23.81 -11.32 -5.64
N GLU A 62 -24.23 -10.94 -6.84
CA GLU A 62 -23.72 -11.52 -8.09
C GLU A 62 -22.31 -11.02 -8.38
N GLU A 63 -22.08 -9.72 -8.24
CA GLU A 63 -20.75 -9.12 -8.43
C GLU A 63 -19.77 -9.62 -7.35
N MET A 64 -20.25 -9.81 -6.12
CA MET A 64 -19.48 -10.41 -5.03
C MET A 64 -19.03 -11.83 -5.37
N ARG A 65 -19.93 -12.68 -5.89
CA ARG A 65 -19.63 -14.06 -6.29
C ARG A 65 -18.66 -14.12 -7.48
N ARG A 66 -18.83 -13.26 -8.47
CA ARG A 66 -17.90 -13.15 -9.60
C ARG A 66 -16.48 -12.79 -9.12
N ARG A 67 -16.36 -11.84 -8.24
CA ARG A 67 -15.04 -11.45 -7.69
C ARG A 67 -14.44 -12.52 -6.79
N GLU A 68 -15.25 -13.24 -6.03
CA GLU A 68 -14.78 -14.37 -5.24
C GLU A 68 -14.12 -15.42 -6.13
N ILE A 69 -14.76 -15.79 -7.24
CA ILE A 69 -14.22 -16.77 -8.21
C ILE A 69 -12.88 -16.26 -8.78
N VAL A 70 -12.82 -15.01 -9.20
CA VAL A 70 -11.60 -14.41 -9.78
C VAL A 70 -10.47 -14.32 -8.74
N GLU A 71 -10.78 -14.01 -7.47
CA GLU A 71 -9.78 -13.89 -6.41
C GLU A 71 -9.32 -15.24 -5.86
N THR A 72 -10.10 -16.32 -6.03
CA THR A 72 -9.76 -17.68 -5.61
C THR A 72 -9.16 -18.54 -6.73
N ASP A 73 -9.22 -18.08 -7.97
CA ASP A 73 -8.58 -18.74 -9.11
C ASP A 73 -7.07 -18.76 -8.91
N GLU A 74 -6.48 -19.96 -8.81
CA GLU A 74 -5.05 -20.18 -8.56
C GLU A 74 -4.17 -19.49 -9.61
N ARG A 75 -4.61 -19.48 -10.87
CA ARG A 75 -3.91 -18.78 -11.95
C ARG A 75 -3.82 -17.28 -11.71
N ASN A 76 -4.93 -16.66 -11.31
CA ASN A 76 -4.98 -15.23 -11.01
C ASN A 76 -4.15 -14.90 -9.77
N VAL A 77 -4.25 -15.72 -8.71
CA VAL A 77 -3.42 -15.54 -7.50
C VAL A 77 -1.93 -15.61 -7.84
N MET A 78 -1.51 -16.57 -8.68
CA MET A 78 -0.11 -16.70 -9.11
C MET A 78 0.33 -15.48 -9.93
N LEU A 79 -0.49 -14.98 -10.86
CA LEU A 79 -0.18 -13.80 -11.66
C LEU A 79 -0.03 -12.54 -10.78
N TRP A 80 -0.95 -12.35 -9.84
CA TRP A 80 -0.88 -11.22 -8.88
C TRP A 80 0.37 -11.30 -7.98
N THR A 81 0.74 -12.51 -7.56
CA THR A 81 1.95 -12.71 -6.74
C THR A 81 3.21 -12.42 -7.53
N LYS A 82 3.30 -12.91 -8.77
CA LYS A 82 4.42 -12.61 -9.67
C LYS A 82 4.52 -11.11 -9.99
N ALA A 83 3.40 -10.47 -10.28
CA ALA A 83 3.37 -9.03 -10.56
C ALA A 83 3.86 -8.20 -9.35
N ARG A 84 3.42 -8.55 -8.13
CA ARG A 84 3.89 -7.88 -6.91
C ARG A 84 5.38 -8.09 -6.69
N SER A 85 5.88 -9.32 -6.87
CA SER A 85 7.30 -9.63 -6.73
C SER A 85 8.14 -8.84 -7.73
N LEU A 86 7.72 -8.79 -8.99
CA LEU A 86 8.41 -8.02 -10.04
C LEU A 86 8.42 -6.52 -9.72
N ALA A 87 7.25 -5.97 -9.36
CA ALA A 87 7.14 -4.56 -8.99
C ALA A 87 8.03 -4.19 -7.80
N PHE A 88 8.14 -5.09 -6.82
CA PHE A 88 9.02 -4.92 -5.67
C PHE A 88 10.49 -4.84 -6.07
N VAL A 89 10.95 -5.76 -6.91
CA VAL A 89 12.34 -5.77 -7.40
C VAL A 89 12.66 -4.49 -8.20
N ILE A 90 11.76 -4.12 -9.12
CA ILE A 90 11.92 -2.89 -9.92
C ILE A 90 12.00 -1.67 -9.00
N TYR A 91 11.14 -1.60 -7.98
CA TYR A 91 11.10 -0.47 -7.05
C TYR A 91 12.39 -0.34 -6.23
N ILE A 92 12.94 -1.47 -5.73
CA ILE A 92 14.23 -1.47 -5.01
C ILE A 92 15.38 -1.00 -5.91
N ILE A 93 15.42 -1.49 -7.16
CA ILE A 93 16.45 -1.06 -8.12
C ILE A 93 16.33 0.43 -8.40
N ALA A 94 15.11 0.93 -8.65
CA ALA A 94 14.87 2.34 -8.90
C ALA A 94 15.29 3.24 -7.71
N LEU A 95 15.00 2.83 -6.47
CA LEU A 95 15.47 3.54 -5.28
C LEU A 95 17.00 3.50 -5.13
N GLY A 96 17.64 2.37 -5.42
CA GLY A 96 19.10 2.28 -5.43
C GLY A 96 19.74 3.24 -6.43
N ILE A 97 19.19 3.31 -7.64
CA ILE A 97 19.63 4.27 -8.66
C ILE A 97 19.41 5.71 -8.18
N ALA A 98 18.25 5.99 -7.57
CA ALA A 98 17.96 7.33 -7.02
C ALA A 98 18.98 7.76 -5.97
N VAL A 99 19.42 6.87 -5.07
CA VAL A 99 20.46 7.16 -4.07
C VAL A 99 21.77 7.56 -4.77
N ILE A 100 22.18 6.81 -5.81
CA ILE A 100 23.42 7.11 -6.55
C ILE A 100 23.31 8.48 -7.24
N VAL A 101 22.19 8.76 -7.90
CA VAL A 101 21.95 10.04 -8.57
C VAL A 101 21.97 11.20 -7.59
N LEU A 102 21.32 11.06 -6.41
CA LEU A 102 21.31 12.11 -5.38
C LEU A 102 22.70 12.37 -4.80
N GLN A 103 23.55 11.33 -4.69
CA GLN A 103 24.94 11.52 -4.27
C GLN A 103 25.75 12.25 -5.33
N LEU A 104 25.56 11.95 -6.62
CA LEU A 104 26.22 12.64 -7.71
C LEU A 104 25.78 14.10 -7.86
N MET A 105 24.55 14.41 -7.46
CA MET A 105 24.01 15.79 -7.41
C MET A 105 24.45 16.57 -6.16
N GLU A 106 25.38 16.03 -5.37
CA GLU A 106 25.87 16.65 -4.14
C GLU A 106 24.77 16.93 -3.10
N MET A 107 23.73 16.09 -3.06
CA MET A 107 22.62 16.16 -2.11
C MET A 107 22.69 15.02 -1.05
N PRO A 108 23.71 14.99 -0.18
CA PRO A 108 23.97 13.84 0.72
C PRO A 108 22.87 13.66 1.76
N GLN A 109 22.19 14.74 2.17
CA GLN A 109 21.08 14.62 3.13
C GLN A 109 19.88 13.89 2.52
N ALA A 110 19.52 14.21 1.30
CA ALA A 110 18.44 13.53 0.59
C ALA A 110 18.80 12.05 0.32
N ALA A 111 20.03 11.78 -0.12
CA ALA A 111 20.54 10.43 -0.33
C ALA A 111 20.48 9.57 0.95
N ASN A 112 20.86 10.14 2.09
CA ASN A 112 20.78 9.45 3.39
C ASN A 112 19.34 9.11 3.78
N ILE A 113 18.40 10.04 3.62
CA ILE A 113 16.98 9.78 3.92
C ILE A 113 16.44 8.64 3.07
N VAL A 114 16.70 8.67 1.76
CA VAL A 114 16.26 7.61 0.84
C VAL A 114 16.89 6.27 1.19
N SER A 115 18.17 6.25 1.57
CA SER A 115 18.88 5.03 1.99
C SER A 115 18.27 4.43 3.27
N TRP A 116 17.95 5.25 4.27
CA TRP A 116 17.27 4.79 5.49
C TRP A 116 15.88 4.24 5.20
N CYS A 117 15.11 4.90 4.31
CA CYS A 117 13.81 4.40 3.87
C CYS A 117 13.93 3.05 3.18
N LEU A 118 14.94 2.87 2.31
CA LEU A 118 15.18 1.61 1.61
C LEU A 118 15.56 0.51 2.60
N MET A 119 16.45 0.80 3.57
CA MET A 119 16.84 -0.17 4.59
C MET A 119 15.66 -0.57 5.47
N GLY A 120 14.84 0.38 5.91
CA GLY A 120 13.61 0.10 6.68
C GLY A 120 12.64 -0.79 5.91
N PHE A 121 12.49 -0.57 4.61
CA PHE A 121 11.61 -1.36 3.76
C PHE A 121 12.09 -2.83 3.63
N VAL A 122 13.40 -3.04 3.46
CA VAL A 122 14.00 -4.38 3.43
C VAL A 122 13.81 -5.11 4.76
N VAL A 123 13.99 -4.42 5.89
CA VAL A 123 13.75 -5.00 7.21
C VAL A 123 12.29 -5.42 7.40
N ILE A 124 11.34 -4.57 7.01
CA ILE A 124 9.90 -4.90 7.06
C ILE A 124 9.59 -6.12 6.19
N TYR A 125 10.17 -6.20 5.00
CA TYR A 125 10.01 -7.36 4.12
C TYR A 125 10.48 -8.66 4.81
N TRP A 126 11.66 -8.65 5.44
CA TRP A 126 12.19 -9.80 6.17
C TRP A 126 11.29 -10.20 7.33
N ILE A 127 10.81 -9.25 8.12
CA ILE A 127 9.87 -9.50 9.22
C ILE A 127 8.60 -10.17 8.70
N CYS A 128 7.99 -9.62 7.65
CA CYS A 128 6.80 -10.19 7.03
C CYS A 128 7.06 -11.60 6.50
N TYR A 129 8.20 -11.83 5.86
CA TYR A 129 8.60 -13.15 5.38
C TYR A 129 8.69 -14.17 6.51
N PHE A 130 9.39 -13.86 7.61
CA PHE A 130 9.49 -14.75 8.76
C PHE A 130 8.14 -15.05 9.41
N ILE A 131 7.26 -14.06 9.51
CA ILE A 131 5.91 -14.26 10.07
C ILE A 131 5.11 -15.24 9.20
N ILE A 132 5.20 -15.09 7.88
CA ILE A 132 4.46 -15.95 6.94
C ILE A 132 5.01 -17.38 6.97
N VAL A 133 6.34 -17.54 6.94
CA VAL A 133 6.98 -18.86 7.00
C VAL A 133 6.67 -19.58 8.31
N LYS A 134 6.63 -18.87 9.43
CA LYS A 134 6.31 -19.49 10.75
C LYS A 134 4.83 -19.90 10.87
N LYS A 135 3.96 -19.32 10.06
CA LYS A 135 2.50 -19.57 10.12
C LYS A 135 2.04 -20.68 9.17
N ASN A 136 2.87 -21.09 8.23
CA ASN A 136 2.67 -22.23 7.32
C ASN A 136 3.56 -23.40 7.72
#